data_ef817dace826788e9bb7d39bd9ffb0fa
#
_entry.id   ef817dace826788e9bb7d39bd9ffb0fa
#
_cell.length_a   1.000
_cell.length_b   1.000
_cell.length_c   1.000
_cell.angle_alpha   90.00
_cell.angle_beta   90.00
_cell.angle_gamma   90.00
#
_symmetry.space_group_name_H-M   'P 1'
#
loop_
_entity.id
_entity.type
_entity.pdbx_description
1 polymer ?
#
loop_
_entity_poly.entity_id
_entity_poly.type
_entity_poly.pdbx_seq_one_letter_code
_entity_poly.pdbx_strand_id
1 'polypeptide(L)'
;MNNNSIIRKELKKNKGVMSGVVFLGLMSVISGAALMYVSGYLISKASLQIGNILMLQVPTVLTRTFSLAQSTFAYIQRLVSHNLVLGIIEKMRSRVYKILEPKALKLKKEYKSGDLLGIISEDIENMQNIYLKTIFPSIISLVLYVLFITVMFGYDMNYALLATLFGIFIIFVVPFASLTITRKNFQIMKEAKYNLYRDFTSAIFGLSDWISSNKVNEFMDDYQAKEQKLLKRERKIKTFVHLRENFVNLLAGATAFLMIYSCWNMTVNNVIENVYIASFCMMVLSVLSVAVMTSEAVAHIPGYEVSINRVKEFYAQEDDEQIEVTDAKNSDGNIIDVKNLTFEYEKGKTILNNLSLSIKKGEKVAILGRSGVGKSTLVKLLTGTYTDYQGEIIVLDKKPTETMLGTEISLLNQKPYLFDMTIRENLKLSLLDSGIEEDEIEDKINESLEKSQLSKLLQSLPDGIDTNVFETGSRFSGGERQRIAFARSIIQNNELLLLDEPTVGLDPKTEHELLTTIFESSKDKTIVWITHHLNSIEYMDRIIFIKDGEIEMDGTHSELYATNDKYKKLYDMDNIA
;
A
#
# COMPACT_ATOMS: atom_id res chain seq x y z
N MET A 1 -14.26 8.87 -16.57
CA MET A 1 -13.27 9.93 -16.85
C MET A 1 -11.86 9.36 -16.93
N ASN A 2 -11.00 9.93 -17.77
CA ASN A 2 -9.74 9.34 -18.26
C ASN A 2 -8.71 9.10 -17.13
N ASN A 3 -8.63 7.89 -16.57
CA ASN A 3 -7.71 7.48 -15.49
C ASN A 3 -6.20 7.53 -15.84
N ASN A 4 -5.87 7.91 -17.08
CA ASN A 4 -4.50 8.23 -17.48
C ASN A 4 -4.00 9.58 -16.91
N SER A 5 -4.86 10.32 -16.18
CA SER A 5 -4.56 11.70 -15.79
C SER A 5 -3.55 11.83 -14.65
N ILE A 6 -3.46 10.86 -13.72
CA ILE A 6 -2.69 11.02 -12.47
C ILE A 6 -1.20 10.84 -12.71
N ILE A 7 -0.82 9.71 -13.31
CA ILE A 7 0.59 9.47 -13.69
C ILE A 7 1.03 10.55 -14.67
N ARG A 8 0.14 10.93 -15.61
CA ARG A 8 0.38 11.99 -16.58
C ARG A 8 0.46 13.39 -15.94
N LYS A 9 -0.25 13.66 -14.86
CA LYS A 9 -0.23 14.92 -14.11
C LYS A 9 1.08 15.09 -13.33
N GLU A 10 1.54 14.04 -12.65
CA GLU A 10 2.84 14.04 -11.97
C GLU A 10 4.01 14.11 -12.97
N LEU A 11 3.92 13.40 -14.08
CA LEU A 11 4.88 13.53 -15.20
C LEU A 11 4.94 14.95 -15.76
N LYS A 12 3.78 15.60 -15.95
CA LYS A 12 3.73 16.97 -16.44
C LYS A 12 4.35 17.97 -15.46
N LYS A 13 4.18 17.77 -14.16
CA LYS A 13 4.72 18.65 -13.11
C LYS A 13 6.25 18.59 -13.05
N ASN A 14 6.84 17.43 -13.32
CA ASN A 14 8.29 17.18 -13.19
C ASN A 14 9.03 17.15 -14.53
N LYS A 15 8.45 17.67 -15.62
CA LYS A 15 9.03 17.64 -16.98
C LYS A 15 10.44 18.21 -17.07
N GLY A 16 10.73 19.30 -16.35
CA GLY A 16 12.07 19.91 -16.37
C GLY A 16 13.13 18.98 -15.79
N VAL A 17 12.86 18.36 -14.64
CA VAL A 17 13.80 17.41 -14.01
C VAL A 17 13.96 16.17 -14.89
N MET A 18 12.87 15.65 -15.47
CA MET A 18 12.92 14.50 -16.37
C MET A 18 13.78 14.80 -17.62
N SER A 19 13.61 15.99 -18.20
CA SER A 19 14.45 16.43 -19.34
C SER A 19 15.92 16.51 -18.91
N GLY A 20 16.21 17.02 -17.70
CA GLY A 20 17.55 17.05 -17.15
C GLY A 20 18.17 15.65 -16.97
N VAL A 21 17.38 14.66 -16.48
CA VAL A 21 17.83 13.26 -16.36
C VAL A 21 18.18 12.66 -17.73
N VAL A 22 17.31 12.89 -18.75
CA VAL A 22 17.57 12.41 -20.11
C VAL A 22 18.80 13.09 -20.70
N PHE A 23 18.96 14.40 -20.53
CA PHE A 23 20.12 15.14 -21.02
C PHE A 23 21.42 14.63 -20.38
N LEU A 24 21.47 14.46 -19.04
CA LEU A 24 22.63 13.92 -18.33
C LEU A 24 22.97 12.49 -18.79
N GLY A 25 21.93 11.68 -19.00
CA GLY A 25 22.11 10.33 -19.53
C GLY A 25 22.67 10.32 -20.94
N LEU A 26 22.19 11.20 -21.81
CA LEU A 26 22.73 11.37 -23.16
C LEU A 26 24.19 11.83 -23.12
N MET A 27 24.54 12.81 -22.29
CA MET A 27 25.94 13.27 -22.12
C MET A 27 26.84 12.13 -21.64
N SER A 28 26.38 11.29 -20.72
CA SER A 28 27.13 10.12 -20.27
C SER A 28 27.41 9.14 -21.41
N VAL A 29 26.38 8.77 -22.17
CA VAL A 29 26.52 7.77 -23.25
C VAL A 29 27.30 8.32 -24.44
N ILE A 30 27.11 9.58 -24.80
CA ILE A 30 27.92 10.27 -25.83
C ILE A 30 29.39 10.31 -25.41
N SER A 31 29.67 10.63 -24.15
CA SER A 31 31.06 10.60 -23.63
C SER A 31 31.66 9.20 -23.71
N GLY A 32 30.86 8.14 -23.43
CA GLY A 32 31.30 6.75 -23.57
C GLY A 32 31.58 6.37 -25.04
N ALA A 33 30.73 6.76 -25.96
CA ALA A 33 30.95 6.54 -27.40
C ALA A 33 32.18 7.32 -27.91
N ALA A 34 32.37 8.56 -27.49
CA ALA A 34 33.55 9.37 -27.80
C ALA A 34 34.85 8.78 -27.20
N LEU A 35 34.77 8.27 -25.95
CA LEU A 35 35.86 7.54 -25.32
C LEU A 35 36.31 6.36 -26.19
N MET A 36 35.36 5.52 -26.64
CA MET A 36 35.65 4.36 -27.48
C MET A 36 36.20 4.76 -28.84
N TYR A 37 35.63 5.82 -29.44
CA TYR A 37 36.15 6.37 -30.72
C TYR A 37 37.60 6.83 -30.59
N VAL A 38 37.94 7.64 -29.57
CA VAL A 38 39.27 8.16 -29.37
C VAL A 38 40.25 7.06 -28.96
N SER A 39 39.80 6.06 -28.19
CA SER A 39 40.60 4.88 -27.83
C SER A 39 40.99 4.07 -29.07
N GLY A 40 40.04 3.84 -29.99
CA GLY A 40 40.32 3.20 -31.28
C GLY A 40 41.33 3.97 -32.11
N TYR A 41 41.19 5.30 -32.19
CA TYR A 41 42.17 6.18 -32.84
C TYR A 41 43.57 6.07 -32.20
N LEU A 42 43.64 6.13 -30.86
CA LEU A 42 44.89 6.04 -30.13
C LEU A 42 45.61 4.73 -30.41
N ILE A 43 44.92 3.59 -30.38
CA ILE A 43 45.49 2.26 -30.68
C ILE A 43 46.01 2.20 -32.10
N SER A 44 45.18 2.61 -33.10
CA SER A 44 45.59 2.60 -34.48
C SER A 44 46.75 3.53 -34.79
N LYS A 45 46.74 4.73 -34.22
CA LYS A 45 47.82 5.69 -34.39
C LYS A 45 49.13 5.19 -33.75
N ALA A 46 49.07 4.60 -32.57
CA ALA A 46 50.23 4.03 -31.89
C ALA A 46 50.89 2.89 -32.68
N SER A 47 50.12 2.07 -33.42
CA SER A 47 50.62 0.96 -34.26
C SER A 47 51.47 1.42 -35.43
N LEU A 48 51.34 2.66 -35.89
CA LEU A 48 52.07 3.22 -37.02
C LEU A 48 53.53 3.64 -36.70
N GLN A 49 54.09 3.23 -35.56
CA GLN A 49 55.46 3.52 -35.15
C GLN A 49 55.83 5.02 -35.28
N ILE A 50 55.07 5.87 -34.63
CA ILE A 50 55.19 7.33 -34.71
C ILE A 50 56.53 7.75 -34.13
N GLY A 51 57.32 8.52 -34.92
CA GLY A 51 58.64 9.02 -34.50
C GLY A 51 58.62 10.02 -33.34
N ASN A 52 57.43 10.54 -32.96
CA ASN A 52 57.30 11.48 -31.85
C ASN A 52 56.07 11.14 -30.97
N ILE A 53 56.33 10.76 -29.72
CA ILE A 53 55.31 10.39 -28.73
C ILE A 53 54.31 11.54 -28.42
N LEU A 54 54.70 12.79 -28.64
CA LEU A 54 53.87 13.97 -28.40
C LEU A 54 52.58 13.94 -29.29
N MET A 55 52.60 13.26 -30.44
CA MET A 55 51.41 13.09 -31.28
C MET A 55 50.33 12.25 -30.64
N LEU A 56 50.62 11.45 -29.61
CA LEU A 56 49.66 10.67 -28.84
C LEU A 56 49.14 11.40 -27.59
N GLN A 57 49.73 12.54 -27.25
CA GLN A 57 49.39 13.26 -26.02
C GLN A 57 47.94 13.73 -26.04
N VAL A 58 47.45 14.34 -27.14
CA VAL A 58 46.08 14.85 -27.27
C VAL A 58 45.07 13.70 -27.17
N PRO A 59 45.15 12.61 -27.93
CA PRO A 59 44.22 11.47 -27.79
C PRO A 59 44.25 10.87 -26.36
N THR A 60 45.43 10.78 -25.73
CA THR A 60 45.53 10.27 -24.36
C THR A 60 44.81 11.17 -23.34
N VAL A 61 44.95 12.49 -23.46
CA VAL A 61 44.21 13.44 -22.62
C VAL A 61 42.70 13.34 -22.87
N LEU A 62 42.28 13.24 -24.13
CA LEU A 62 40.85 13.10 -24.49
C LEU A 62 40.24 11.81 -23.95
N THR A 63 40.95 10.67 -23.99
CA THR A 63 40.46 9.43 -23.37
C THR A 63 40.21 9.57 -21.88
N ARG A 64 41.13 10.22 -21.15
CA ARG A 64 40.97 10.50 -19.71
C ARG A 64 39.79 11.44 -19.46
N THR A 65 39.66 12.51 -20.27
CA THR A 65 38.58 13.49 -20.15
C THR A 65 37.22 12.84 -20.36
N PHE A 66 37.06 12.05 -21.45
CA PHE A 66 35.80 11.37 -21.73
C PHE A 66 35.47 10.28 -20.71
N SER A 67 36.45 9.56 -20.18
CA SER A 67 36.25 8.57 -19.12
C SER A 67 35.75 9.22 -17.82
N LEU A 68 36.33 10.34 -17.41
CA LEU A 68 35.86 11.12 -16.26
C LEU A 68 34.45 11.70 -16.51
N ALA A 69 34.23 12.29 -17.68
CA ALA A 69 32.97 12.87 -18.07
C ALA A 69 31.83 11.82 -18.08
N GLN A 70 32.06 10.64 -18.67
CA GLN A 70 31.12 9.52 -18.67
C GLN A 70 30.71 9.14 -17.25
N SER A 71 31.66 8.91 -16.37
CA SER A 71 31.44 8.49 -14.99
C SER A 71 30.72 9.58 -14.19
N THR A 72 31.12 10.82 -14.34
CA THR A 72 30.53 11.97 -13.65
C THR A 72 29.06 12.19 -14.08
N PHE A 73 28.81 12.24 -15.40
CA PHE A 73 27.44 12.39 -15.90
C PHE A 73 26.54 11.20 -15.52
N ALA A 74 27.05 9.97 -15.56
CA ALA A 74 26.31 8.79 -15.12
C ALA A 74 25.97 8.84 -13.63
N TYR A 75 26.88 9.32 -12.80
CA TYR A 75 26.65 9.47 -11.35
C TYR A 75 25.57 10.53 -11.08
N ILE A 76 25.70 11.72 -11.66
CA ILE A 76 24.75 12.81 -11.47
C ILE A 76 23.37 12.40 -12.01
N GLN A 77 23.30 11.74 -13.17
CA GLN A 77 22.07 11.24 -13.76
C GLN A 77 21.37 10.24 -12.84
N ARG A 78 22.11 9.29 -12.25
CA ARG A 78 21.56 8.34 -11.27
C ARG A 78 21.04 9.04 -10.02
N LEU A 79 21.79 9.99 -9.47
CA LEU A 79 21.39 10.73 -8.29
C LEU A 79 20.10 11.51 -8.52
N VAL A 80 20.03 12.28 -9.61
CA VAL A 80 18.84 13.11 -9.94
C VAL A 80 17.63 12.23 -10.27
N SER A 81 17.84 11.15 -11.05
CA SER A 81 16.73 10.25 -11.40
C SER A 81 16.17 9.51 -10.19
N HIS A 82 17.04 9.06 -9.27
CA HIS A 82 16.63 8.35 -8.07
C HIS A 82 15.86 9.27 -7.12
N ASN A 83 16.36 10.48 -6.88
CA ASN A 83 15.67 11.49 -6.06
C ASN A 83 14.29 11.86 -6.63
N LEU A 84 14.19 12.06 -7.95
CA LEU A 84 12.91 12.31 -8.62
C LEU A 84 11.91 11.18 -8.37
N VAL A 85 12.36 9.93 -8.53
CA VAL A 85 11.49 8.77 -8.45
C VAL A 85 11.07 8.49 -7.00
N LEU A 86 11.97 8.67 -6.02
CA LEU A 86 11.61 8.56 -4.60
C LEU A 86 10.54 9.57 -4.22
N GLY A 87 10.62 10.83 -4.68
CA GLY A 87 9.59 11.83 -4.44
C GLY A 87 8.23 11.50 -5.10
N ILE A 88 8.23 10.78 -6.22
CA ILE A 88 6.99 10.29 -6.84
C ILE A 88 6.37 9.17 -5.98
N ILE A 89 7.19 8.23 -5.50
CA ILE A 89 6.76 7.10 -4.67
C ILE A 89 6.18 7.58 -3.33
N GLU A 90 6.84 8.52 -2.68
CA GLU A 90 6.38 9.13 -1.43
C GLU A 90 4.95 9.69 -1.60
N LYS A 91 4.73 10.46 -2.66
CA LYS A 91 3.40 11.02 -2.96
C LYS A 91 2.37 9.92 -3.27
N MET A 92 2.78 8.85 -3.96
CA MET A 92 1.89 7.73 -4.27
C MET A 92 1.49 6.99 -2.99
N ARG A 93 2.43 6.72 -2.09
CA ARG A 93 2.15 6.09 -0.79
C ARG A 93 1.25 6.96 0.08
N SER A 94 1.55 8.26 0.18
CA SER A 94 0.71 9.22 0.91
C SER A 94 -0.72 9.25 0.35
N ARG A 95 -0.88 9.17 -0.97
CA ARG A 95 -2.21 9.14 -1.59
C ARG A 95 -2.96 7.85 -1.31
N VAL A 96 -2.28 6.69 -1.35
CA VAL A 96 -2.88 5.41 -0.94
C VAL A 96 -3.40 5.49 0.49
N TYR A 97 -2.60 6.05 1.39
CA TYR A 97 -3.01 6.26 2.78
C TYR A 97 -4.29 7.11 2.87
N LYS A 98 -4.33 8.25 2.18
CA LYS A 98 -5.51 9.15 2.16
C LYS A 98 -6.78 8.50 1.59
N ILE A 99 -6.65 7.52 0.71
CA ILE A 99 -7.79 6.74 0.18
C ILE A 99 -8.26 5.70 1.22
N LEU A 100 -7.33 5.11 1.97
CA LEU A 100 -7.62 4.09 2.98
C LEU A 100 -8.16 4.68 4.29
N GLU A 101 -7.69 5.87 4.66
CA GLU A 101 -8.03 6.53 5.92
C GLU A 101 -9.55 6.65 6.13
N PRO A 102 -10.36 7.18 5.19
CA PRO A 102 -11.81 7.27 5.35
C PRO A 102 -12.52 5.90 5.39
N LYS A 103 -11.83 4.83 4.93
CA LYS A 103 -12.37 3.46 4.86
C LYS A 103 -11.79 2.56 5.95
N ALA A 104 -11.11 3.12 6.96
CA ALA A 104 -10.35 2.37 7.95
C ALA A 104 -11.16 1.25 8.63
N LEU A 105 -12.41 1.52 8.98
CA LEU A 105 -13.31 0.55 9.64
C LEU A 105 -13.83 -0.53 8.69
N LYS A 106 -13.90 -0.26 7.38
CA LYS A 106 -14.37 -1.20 6.35
C LYS A 106 -13.23 -2.06 5.78
N LEU A 107 -11.95 -1.66 5.99
CA LEU A 107 -10.77 -2.27 5.36
C LEU A 107 -10.73 -3.80 5.47
N LYS A 108 -10.99 -4.35 6.65
CA LYS A 108 -10.97 -5.81 6.88
C LYS A 108 -12.03 -6.57 6.07
N LYS A 109 -13.12 -5.92 5.69
CA LYS A 109 -14.20 -6.54 4.90
C LYS A 109 -13.94 -6.40 3.41
N GLU A 110 -13.49 -5.23 2.97
CA GLU A 110 -13.31 -4.91 1.55
C GLU A 110 -11.97 -5.43 0.99
N TYR A 111 -10.93 -5.42 1.81
CA TYR A 111 -9.57 -5.79 1.40
C TYR A 111 -8.99 -6.88 2.27
N LYS A 112 -8.26 -7.78 1.65
CA LYS A 112 -7.39 -8.72 2.37
C LYS A 112 -6.09 -7.99 2.71
N SER A 113 -5.57 -8.17 3.93
CA SER A 113 -4.34 -7.51 4.38
C SER A 113 -3.15 -7.73 3.43
N GLY A 114 -3.05 -8.93 2.84
CA GLY A 114 -2.02 -9.24 1.84
C GLY A 114 -2.15 -8.46 0.54
N ASP A 115 -3.37 -8.09 0.12
CA ASP A 115 -3.62 -7.30 -1.08
C ASP A 115 -3.15 -5.86 -0.89
N LEU A 116 -3.50 -5.25 0.24
CA LEU A 116 -3.06 -3.89 0.60
C LEU A 116 -1.55 -3.80 0.73
N LEU A 117 -0.94 -4.77 1.42
CA LEU A 117 0.50 -4.83 1.58
C LEU A 117 1.20 -4.99 0.22
N GLY A 118 0.64 -5.80 -0.68
CA GLY A 118 1.12 -5.96 -2.05
C GLY A 118 1.09 -4.67 -2.87
N ILE A 119 0.02 -3.87 -2.74
CA ILE A 119 -0.10 -2.56 -3.41
C ILE A 119 0.94 -1.57 -2.88
N ILE A 120 1.04 -1.43 -1.55
CA ILE A 120 1.89 -0.42 -0.89
C ILE A 120 3.39 -0.74 -1.06
N SER A 121 3.78 -2.02 -1.01
CA SER A 121 5.18 -2.44 -1.13
C SER A 121 5.56 -2.74 -2.58
N GLU A 122 5.02 -3.79 -3.19
CA GLU A 122 5.46 -4.31 -4.48
C GLU A 122 4.97 -3.48 -5.67
N ASP A 123 3.67 -3.13 -5.72
CA ASP A 123 3.13 -2.48 -6.91
C ASP A 123 3.61 -1.02 -7.05
N ILE A 124 3.74 -0.29 -5.94
CA ILE A 124 4.30 1.06 -5.95
C ILE A 124 5.81 1.02 -6.25
N GLU A 125 6.56 0.03 -5.74
CA GLU A 125 7.98 -0.14 -6.07
C GLU A 125 8.18 -0.46 -7.56
N ASN A 126 7.30 -1.26 -8.16
CA ASN A 126 7.31 -1.52 -9.59
C ASN A 126 7.16 -0.24 -10.43
N MET A 127 6.45 0.79 -9.92
CA MET A 127 6.39 2.11 -10.57
C MET A 127 7.77 2.78 -10.66
N GLN A 128 8.63 2.64 -9.63
CA GLN A 128 10.02 3.08 -9.69
C GLN A 128 10.77 2.44 -10.85
N ASN A 129 10.64 1.12 -10.96
CA ASN A 129 11.34 0.35 -11.99
C ASN A 129 10.94 0.74 -13.42
N ILE A 130 9.67 1.14 -13.65
CA ILE A 130 9.21 1.64 -14.94
C ILE A 130 10.03 2.87 -15.38
N TYR A 131 10.22 3.84 -14.49
CA TYR A 131 10.97 5.05 -14.83
C TYR A 131 12.46 4.77 -15.00
N LEU A 132 13.08 4.13 -14.01
CA LEU A 132 14.53 3.94 -13.97
C LEU A 132 15.03 2.90 -14.96
N LYS A 133 14.29 1.80 -15.15
CA LYS A 133 14.74 0.67 -15.96
C LYS A 133 14.12 0.62 -17.36
N THR A 134 13.02 1.38 -17.62
CA THR A 134 12.34 1.34 -18.92
C THR A 134 12.31 2.71 -19.58
N ILE A 135 11.68 3.72 -18.99
CA ILE A 135 11.41 4.99 -19.66
C ILE A 135 12.70 5.76 -19.97
N PHE A 136 13.54 6.01 -18.95
CA PHE A 136 14.77 6.78 -19.16
C PHE A 136 15.76 6.08 -20.08
N PRO A 137 16.10 4.79 -19.91
CA PRO A 137 17.01 4.11 -20.83
C PRO A 137 16.48 4.07 -22.26
N SER A 138 15.16 3.84 -22.46
CA SER A 138 14.56 3.79 -23.80
C SER A 138 14.63 5.13 -24.54
N ILE A 139 14.35 6.24 -23.85
CA ILE A 139 14.45 7.58 -24.47
C ILE A 139 15.91 7.90 -24.79
N ILE A 140 16.85 7.66 -23.86
CA ILE A 140 18.28 7.93 -24.05
C ILE A 140 18.81 7.12 -25.24
N SER A 141 18.49 5.84 -25.31
CA SER A 141 18.92 4.96 -26.40
C SER A 141 18.35 5.37 -27.75
N LEU A 142 17.05 5.70 -27.81
CA LEU A 142 16.43 6.14 -29.05
C LEU A 142 17.09 7.41 -29.59
N VAL A 143 17.29 8.42 -28.75
CA VAL A 143 17.93 9.68 -29.15
C VAL A 143 19.36 9.45 -29.57
N LEU A 144 20.13 8.65 -28.81
CA LEU A 144 21.51 8.30 -29.18
C LEU A 144 21.58 7.60 -30.53
N TYR A 145 20.67 6.62 -30.73
CA TYR A 145 20.69 5.85 -31.98
C TYR A 145 20.32 6.70 -33.20
N VAL A 146 19.33 7.60 -33.07
CA VAL A 146 19.01 8.59 -34.12
C VAL A 146 20.20 9.50 -34.42
N LEU A 147 20.88 9.98 -33.38
CA LEU A 147 22.07 10.82 -33.57
C LEU A 147 23.19 10.05 -34.27
N PHE A 148 23.43 8.80 -33.89
CA PHE A 148 24.42 7.93 -34.53
C PHE A 148 24.11 7.72 -36.02
N ILE A 149 22.87 7.38 -36.37
CA ILE A 149 22.45 7.21 -37.76
C ILE A 149 22.63 8.51 -38.57
N THR A 150 22.25 9.65 -37.98
CA THR A 150 22.41 10.97 -38.66
C THR A 150 23.89 11.25 -38.99
N VAL A 151 24.78 10.92 -38.05
CA VAL A 151 26.24 11.06 -38.32
C VAL A 151 26.69 10.10 -39.43
N MET A 152 26.24 8.85 -39.38
CA MET A 152 26.63 7.83 -40.39
C MET A 152 26.13 8.16 -41.81
N PHE A 153 24.98 8.82 -41.97
CA PHE A 153 24.51 9.30 -43.28
C PHE A 153 25.50 10.26 -43.94
N GLY A 154 26.29 11.01 -43.15
CA GLY A 154 27.32 11.89 -43.70
C GLY A 154 28.58 11.17 -44.17
N TYR A 155 28.82 9.92 -43.78
CA TYR A 155 30.00 9.14 -44.12
C TYR A 155 29.71 8.02 -45.15
N ASP A 156 28.70 7.19 -44.87
CA ASP A 156 28.31 6.07 -45.75
C ASP A 156 26.80 5.86 -45.70
N MET A 157 26.12 6.25 -46.76
CA MET A 157 24.66 6.17 -46.90
C MET A 157 24.17 4.71 -46.86
N ASN A 158 24.89 3.77 -47.47
CA ASN A 158 24.49 2.36 -47.52
C ASN A 158 24.54 1.73 -46.11
N TYR A 159 25.62 2.00 -45.38
CA TYR A 159 25.72 1.55 -44.00
C TYR A 159 24.62 2.17 -43.14
N ALA A 160 24.39 3.48 -43.23
CA ALA A 160 23.37 4.18 -42.45
C ALA A 160 21.96 3.61 -42.71
N LEU A 161 21.62 3.27 -43.94
CA LEU A 161 20.33 2.64 -44.29
C LEU A 161 20.21 1.23 -43.66
N LEU A 162 21.26 0.40 -43.76
CA LEU A 162 21.26 -0.94 -43.15
C LEU A 162 21.23 -0.86 -41.62
N ALA A 163 22.01 0.03 -41.02
CA ALA A 163 21.97 0.26 -39.58
C ALA A 163 20.60 0.75 -39.10
N THR A 164 19.93 1.63 -39.89
CA THR A 164 18.57 2.05 -39.58
C THR A 164 17.60 0.87 -39.59
N LEU A 165 17.69 -0.02 -40.59
CA LEU A 165 16.86 -1.22 -40.69
C LEU A 165 17.06 -2.11 -39.46
N PHE A 166 18.32 -2.44 -39.11
CA PHE A 166 18.62 -3.25 -37.92
C PHE A 166 18.18 -2.57 -36.61
N GLY A 167 18.36 -1.24 -36.51
CA GLY A 167 17.89 -0.46 -35.36
C GLY A 167 16.38 -0.52 -35.15
N ILE A 168 15.61 -0.42 -36.26
CA ILE A 168 14.14 -0.60 -36.20
C ILE A 168 13.80 -2.00 -35.64
N PHE A 169 14.51 -3.03 -36.12
CA PHE A 169 14.30 -4.40 -35.59
C PHE A 169 14.64 -4.50 -34.10
N ILE A 170 15.80 -3.97 -33.69
CA ILE A 170 16.27 -4.07 -32.29
C ILE A 170 15.38 -3.26 -31.34
N ILE A 171 15.02 -2.02 -31.70
CA ILE A 171 14.37 -1.08 -30.80
C ILE A 171 12.84 -1.21 -30.83
N PHE A 172 12.24 -1.62 -31.95
CA PHE A 172 10.78 -1.63 -32.11
C PHE A 172 10.23 -3.03 -32.39
N VAL A 173 10.68 -3.72 -33.43
CA VAL A 173 10.04 -4.97 -33.89
C VAL A 173 10.18 -6.10 -32.87
N VAL A 174 11.40 -6.37 -32.42
CA VAL A 174 11.66 -7.46 -31.46
C VAL A 174 11.03 -7.19 -30.10
N PRO A 175 11.12 -6.00 -29.48
CA PRO A 175 10.42 -5.70 -28.25
C PRO A 175 8.90 -5.79 -28.38
N PHE A 176 8.31 -5.26 -29.47
CA PHE A 176 6.86 -5.32 -29.66
C PHE A 176 6.35 -6.76 -29.82
N ALA A 177 7.04 -7.58 -30.63
CA ALA A 177 6.73 -9.00 -30.76
C ALA A 177 6.87 -9.74 -29.41
N SER A 178 7.92 -9.42 -28.65
CA SER A 178 8.12 -9.97 -27.31
C SER A 178 6.98 -9.60 -26.36
N LEU A 179 6.54 -8.34 -26.36
CA LEU A 179 5.42 -7.87 -25.54
C LEU A 179 4.14 -8.67 -25.81
N THR A 180 3.78 -8.84 -27.09
CA THR A 180 2.55 -9.55 -27.47
C THR A 180 2.57 -11.02 -27.06
N ILE A 181 3.72 -11.69 -27.18
CA ILE A 181 3.89 -13.12 -26.84
C ILE A 181 3.92 -13.32 -25.31
N THR A 182 4.58 -12.44 -24.57
CA THR A 182 4.82 -12.64 -23.13
C THR A 182 3.73 -12.07 -22.23
N ARG A 183 2.95 -11.07 -22.67
CA ARG A 183 1.95 -10.36 -21.87
C ARG A 183 0.99 -11.29 -21.14
N LYS A 184 0.33 -12.20 -21.87
CA LYS A 184 -0.62 -13.16 -21.28
C LYS A 184 0.05 -14.11 -20.29
N ASN A 185 1.25 -14.56 -20.60
CA ASN A 185 1.99 -15.48 -19.74
C ASN A 185 2.46 -14.81 -18.45
N PHE A 186 2.86 -13.53 -18.50
CA PHE A 186 3.20 -12.74 -17.32
C PHE A 186 2.00 -12.52 -16.40
N GLN A 187 0.82 -12.22 -16.96
CA GLN A 187 -0.40 -12.07 -16.16
C GLN A 187 -0.74 -13.35 -15.41
N ILE A 188 -0.79 -14.49 -16.12
CA ILE A 188 -1.09 -15.80 -15.50
C ILE A 188 -0.03 -16.17 -14.45
N MET A 189 1.25 -15.90 -14.72
CA MET A 189 2.34 -16.18 -13.78
C MET A 189 2.21 -15.34 -12.51
N LYS A 190 1.93 -14.04 -12.65
CA LYS A 190 1.77 -13.14 -11.52
C LYS A 190 0.57 -13.51 -10.65
N GLU A 191 -0.55 -13.87 -11.27
CA GLU A 191 -1.74 -14.36 -10.56
C GLU A 191 -1.47 -15.68 -9.83
N ALA A 192 -0.78 -16.64 -10.47
CA ALA A 192 -0.39 -17.88 -9.83
C ALA A 192 0.57 -17.68 -8.65
N LYS A 193 1.55 -16.77 -8.79
CA LYS A 193 2.46 -16.39 -7.71
C LYS A 193 1.70 -15.78 -6.54
N TYR A 194 0.75 -14.91 -6.83
CA TYR A 194 -0.09 -14.27 -5.84
C TYR A 194 -0.94 -15.26 -5.05
N ASN A 195 -1.58 -16.21 -5.76
CA ASN A 195 -2.35 -17.28 -5.11
C ASN A 195 -1.46 -18.15 -4.22
N LEU A 196 -0.24 -18.46 -4.67
CA LEU A 196 0.73 -19.24 -3.89
C LEU A 196 1.14 -18.50 -2.59
N TYR A 197 1.41 -17.20 -2.67
CA TYR A 197 1.69 -16.37 -1.49
C TYR A 197 0.51 -16.33 -0.52
N ARG A 198 -0.71 -16.18 -1.03
CA ARG A 198 -1.92 -16.18 -0.21
C ARG A 198 -2.11 -17.52 0.52
N ASP A 199 -1.95 -18.63 -0.20
CA ASP A 199 -2.09 -19.97 0.37
C ASP A 199 -1.03 -20.19 1.47
N PHE A 200 0.21 -19.77 1.24
CA PHE A 200 1.30 -19.88 2.20
C PHE A 200 1.07 -19.01 3.44
N THR A 201 0.68 -17.76 3.25
CA THR A 201 0.37 -16.84 4.37
C THR A 201 -0.77 -17.39 5.21
N SER A 202 -1.84 -17.89 4.58
CA SER A 202 -2.96 -18.52 5.29
C SER A 202 -2.54 -19.75 6.08
N ALA A 203 -1.61 -20.54 5.53
CA ALA A 203 -1.10 -21.73 6.22
C ALA A 203 -0.22 -21.37 7.43
N ILE A 204 0.59 -20.28 7.35
CA ILE A 204 1.39 -19.82 8.50
C ILE A 204 0.46 -19.35 9.63
N PHE A 205 -0.57 -18.56 9.33
CA PHE A 205 -1.54 -18.13 10.35
C PHE A 205 -2.37 -19.26 10.93
N GLY A 206 -2.63 -20.33 10.15
CA GLY A 206 -3.33 -21.54 10.59
C GLY A 206 -2.39 -22.71 10.92
N LEU A 207 -1.11 -22.47 11.24
CA LEU A 207 -0.11 -23.53 11.41
C LEU A 207 -0.47 -24.47 12.58
N SER A 208 -0.99 -23.93 13.67
CA SER A 208 -1.46 -24.73 14.82
C SER A 208 -2.55 -25.72 14.41
N ASP A 209 -3.48 -25.29 13.55
CA ASP A 209 -4.59 -26.14 13.08
C ASP A 209 -4.11 -27.21 12.13
N TRP A 210 -3.15 -26.88 11.25
CA TRP A 210 -2.49 -27.87 10.38
C TRP A 210 -1.74 -28.94 11.18
N ILE A 211 -1.00 -28.54 12.22
CA ILE A 211 -0.29 -29.45 13.12
C ILE A 211 -1.29 -30.33 13.89
N SER A 212 -2.32 -29.72 14.49
CA SER A 212 -3.32 -30.42 15.28
C SER A 212 -4.13 -31.43 14.46
N SER A 213 -4.37 -31.13 13.19
CA SER A 213 -5.06 -32.05 12.26
C SER A 213 -4.14 -33.10 11.62
N ASN A 214 -2.83 -33.07 11.90
CA ASN A 214 -1.81 -33.94 11.28
C ASN A 214 -1.78 -33.90 9.73
N LYS A 215 -2.11 -32.73 9.14
CA LYS A 215 -2.22 -32.53 7.68
C LYS A 215 -1.15 -31.64 7.08
N VAL A 216 -0.09 -31.34 7.81
CA VAL A 216 1.02 -30.50 7.33
C VAL A 216 1.63 -31.05 6.04
N ASN A 217 1.85 -32.36 5.96
CA ASN A 217 2.44 -32.99 4.77
C ASN A 217 1.53 -32.87 3.55
N GLU A 218 0.21 -33.04 3.72
CA GLU A 218 -0.78 -32.88 2.63
C GLU A 218 -0.75 -31.46 2.07
N PHE A 219 -0.67 -30.46 2.94
CA PHE A 219 -0.52 -29.06 2.53
C PHE A 219 0.82 -28.84 1.78
N MET A 220 1.92 -29.37 2.31
CA MET A 220 3.25 -29.19 1.70
C MET A 220 3.32 -29.82 0.31
N ASP A 221 2.73 -30.99 0.11
CA ASP A 221 2.69 -31.66 -1.18
C ASP A 221 1.87 -30.87 -2.22
N ASP A 222 0.70 -30.35 -1.83
CA ASP A 222 -0.12 -29.50 -2.70
C ASP A 222 0.61 -28.17 -3.04
N TYR A 223 1.21 -27.53 -2.03
CA TYR A 223 1.99 -26.32 -2.22
C TYR A 223 3.15 -26.52 -3.19
N GLN A 224 3.95 -27.58 -2.99
CA GLN A 224 5.07 -27.93 -3.86
C GLN A 224 4.62 -28.22 -5.29
N ALA A 225 3.48 -28.90 -5.46
CA ALA A 225 2.92 -29.17 -6.78
C ALA A 225 2.53 -27.88 -7.51
N LYS A 226 1.92 -26.92 -6.81
CA LYS A 226 1.58 -25.59 -7.35
C LYS A 226 2.83 -24.79 -7.68
N GLU A 227 3.83 -24.78 -6.79
CA GLU A 227 5.11 -24.10 -6.99
C GLU A 227 5.85 -24.67 -8.21
N GLN A 228 5.94 -25.98 -8.36
CA GLN A 228 6.58 -26.60 -9.52
C GLN A 228 5.90 -26.21 -10.85
N LYS A 229 4.56 -26.10 -10.86
CA LYS A 229 3.84 -25.60 -12.04
C LYS A 229 4.22 -24.15 -12.36
N LEU A 230 4.34 -23.30 -11.33
CA LEU A 230 4.78 -21.91 -11.47
C LEU A 230 6.21 -21.85 -12.02
N LEU A 231 7.15 -22.57 -11.41
CA LEU A 231 8.56 -22.62 -11.83
C LEU A 231 8.73 -23.11 -13.28
N LYS A 232 7.94 -24.11 -13.71
CA LYS A 232 7.96 -24.57 -15.12
C LYS A 232 7.53 -23.46 -16.09
N ARG A 233 6.52 -22.66 -15.73
CA ARG A 233 6.09 -21.50 -16.53
C ARG A 233 7.15 -20.40 -16.55
N GLU A 234 7.71 -20.07 -15.39
CA GLU A 234 8.77 -19.08 -15.26
C GLU A 234 9.99 -19.46 -16.11
N ARG A 235 10.43 -20.72 -16.07
CA ARG A 235 11.52 -21.23 -16.93
C ARG A 235 11.21 -21.04 -18.42
N LYS A 236 9.99 -21.34 -18.88
CA LYS A 236 9.61 -21.12 -20.28
C LYS A 236 9.71 -19.65 -20.68
N ILE A 237 9.24 -18.72 -19.83
CA ILE A 237 9.34 -17.29 -20.09
C ILE A 237 10.80 -16.86 -20.12
N LYS A 238 11.61 -17.27 -19.13
CA LYS A 238 13.06 -16.97 -19.07
C LYS A 238 13.80 -17.50 -20.31
N THR A 239 13.53 -18.74 -20.71
CA THR A 239 14.15 -19.31 -21.93
C THR A 239 13.79 -18.48 -23.16
N PHE A 240 12.54 -18.07 -23.32
CA PHE A 240 12.12 -17.20 -24.43
C PHE A 240 12.84 -15.84 -24.38
N VAL A 241 12.94 -15.23 -23.20
CA VAL A 241 13.65 -13.94 -22.99
C VAL A 241 15.12 -14.08 -23.39
N HIS A 242 15.81 -15.15 -22.95
CA HIS A 242 17.22 -15.38 -23.33
C HIS A 242 17.41 -15.64 -24.82
N LEU A 243 16.52 -16.41 -25.46
CA LEU A 243 16.57 -16.60 -26.91
C LEU A 243 16.42 -15.27 -27.67
N ARG A 244 15.50 -14.44 -27.22
CA ARG A 244 15.30 -13.08 -27.78
C ARG A 244 16.56 -12.22 -27.58
N GLU A 245 17.14 -12.20 -26.38
CA GLU A 245 18.38 -11.46 -26.08
C GLU A 245 19.53 -11.90 -26.99
N ASN A 246 19.71 -13.20 -27.14
CA ASN A 246 20.72 -13.74 -28.05
C ASN A 246 20.47 -13.31 -29.51
N PHE A 247 19.20 -13.30 -29.95
CA PHE A 247 18.84 -12.83 -31.28
C PHE A 247 19.16 -11.33 -31.47
N VAL A 248 18.84 -10.49 -30.48
CA VAL A 248 19.16 -9.06 -30.51
C VAL A 248 20.67 -8.84 -30.52
N ASN A 249 21.43 -9.60 -29.73
CA ASN A 249 22.90 -9.55 -29.75
C ASN A 249 23.49 -9.98 -31.08
N LEU A 250 22.91 -10.98 -31.76
CA LEU A 250 23.31 -11.36 -33.11
C LEU A 250 23.09 -10.23 -34.12
N LEU A 251 21.92 -9.56 -34.06
CA LEU A 251 21.65 -8.41 -34.91
C LEU A 251 22.64 -7.26 -34.66
N ALA A 252 22.92 -6.99 -33.38
CA ALA A 252 23.92 -5.99 -33.00
C ALA A 252 25.33 -6.37 -33.52
N GLY A 253 25.72 -7.64 -33.36
CA GLY A 253 26.97 -8.17 -33.89
C GLY A 253 27.06 -8.04 -35.43
N ALA A 254 25.97 -8.34 -36.14
CA ALA A 254 25.89 -8.17 -37.59
C ALA A 254 26.06 -6.67 -38.00
N THR A 255 25.43 -5.75 -37.26
CA THR A 255 25.59 -4.30 -37.48
C THR A 255 27.04 -3.86 -37.26
N ALA A 256 27.70 -4.36 -36.23
CA ALA A 256 29.11 -4.08 -35.95
C ALA A 256 30.03 -4.66 -37.04
N PHE A 257 29.73 -5.88 -37.54
CA PHE A 257 30.49 -6.48 -38.61
C PHE A 257 30.33 -5.69 -39.93
N LEU A 258 29.12 -5.26 -40.24
CA LEU A 258 28.88 -4.37 -41.42
C LEU A 258 29.63 -3.05 -41.29
N MET A 259 29.87 -2.53 -40.09
CA MET A 259 30.69 -1.34 -39.88
C MET A 259 32.14 -1.56 -40.29
N ILE A 260 32.71 -2.73 -40.03
CA ILE A 260 34.06 -3.05 -40.51
C ILE A 260 34.13 -3.00 -42.04
N TYR A 261 33.14 -3.59 -42.71
CA TYR A 261 33.05 -3.57 -44.16
C TYR A 261 32.86 -2.15 -44.72
N SER A 262 31.99 -1.37 -44.09
CA SER A 262 31.79 0.04 -44.45
C SER A 262 33.06 0.88 -44.28
N CYS A 263 33.76 0.71 -43.16
CA CYS A 263 35.05 1.39 -42.93
C CYS A 263 36.10 1.03 -43.99
N TRP A 264 36.13 -0.25 -44.38
CA TRP A 264 37.00 -0.68 -45.47
C TRP A 264 36.68 0.07 -46.77
N ASN A 265 35.41 0.13 -47.18
CA ASN A 265 34.97 0.86 -48.37
C ASN A 265 35.27 2.37 -48.28
N MET A 266 35.01 2.99 -47.13
CA MET A 266 35.30 4.42 -46.90
C MET A 266 36.80 4.70 -47.06
N THR A 267 37.65 3.78 -46.63
CA THR A 267 39.11 3.91 -46.76
C THR A 267 39.57 3.75 -48.22
N VAL A 268 39.04 2.74 -48.94
CA VAL A 268 39.35 2.54 -50.35
C VAL A 268 38.95 3.75 -51.19
N ASN A 269 37.83 4.39 -50.85
CA ASN A 269 37.31 5.59 -51.51
C ASN A 269 37.93 6.91 -50.99
N ASN A 270 38.95 6.85 -50.15
CA ASN A 270 39.64 8.01 -49.53
C ASN A 270 38.71 8.96 -48.74
N VAL A 271 37.59 8.43 -48.18
CA VAL A 271 36.69 9.19 -47.31
C VAL A 271 37.24 9.31 -45.92
N ILE A 272 37.92 8.27 -45.43
CA ILE A 272 38.60 8.23 -44.13
C ILE A 272 40.01 7.63 -44.27
N GLU A 273 40.90 8.00 -43.34
CA GLU A 273 42.20 7.36 -43.23
C GLU A 273 42.10 6.00 -42.48
N ASN A 274 43.02 5.07 -42.75
CA ASN A 274 43.07 3.73 -42.13
C ASN A 274 43.03 3.78 -40.60
N VAL A 275 43.53 4.84 -39.99
CA VAL A 275 43.61 5.04 -38.56
C VAL A 275 42.23 5.09 -37.89
N TYR A 276 41.21 5.54 -38.61
CA TYR A 276 39.83 5.68 -38.08
C TYR A 276 39.00 4.40 -38.13
N ILE A 277 39.46 3.32 -38.76
CA ILE A 277 38.73 2.04 -38.82
C ILE A 277 38.41 1.53 -37.43
N ALA A 278 39.44 1.41 -36.56
CA ALA A 278 39.24 0.96 -35.18
C ALA A 278 38.37 1.92 -34.35
N SER A 279 38.47 3.23 -34.64
CA SER A 279 37.65 4.26 -33.99
C SER A 279 36.15 4.04 -34.20
N PHE A 280 35.73 3.89 -35.46
CA PHE A 280 34.35 3.65 -35.80
C PHE A 280 33.84 2.29 -35.28
N CYS A 281 34.67 1.24 -35.40
CA CYS A 281 34.30 -0.10 -34.94
C CYS A 281 34.08 -0.13 -33.42
N MET A 282 34.96 0.49 -32.62
CA MET A 282 34.79 0.55 -31.17
C MET A 282 33.63 1.44 -30.74
N MET A 283 33.41 2.57 -31.42
CA MET A 283 32.26 3.45 -31.15
C MET A 283 30.93 2.76 -31.40
N VAL A 284 30.80 2.02 -32.51
CA VAL A 284 29.57 1.28 -32.86
C VAL A 284 29.20 0.26 -31.76
N LEU A 285 30.17 -0.49 -31.25
CA LEU A 285 29.93 -1.44 -30.15
C LEU A 285 29.35 -0.75 -28.92
N SER A 286 29.85 0.43 -28.57
CA SER A 286 29.32 1.22 -27.44
C SER A 286 27.88 1.69 -27.70
N VAL A 287 27.56 2.17 -28.90
CA VAL A 287 26.19 2.60 -29.26
C VAL A 287 25.22 1.44 -29.28
N LEU A 288 25.61 0.29 -29.85
CA LEU A 288 24.76 -0.89 -29.94
C LEU A 288 24.47 -1.50 -28.56
N SER A 289 25.42 -1.45 -27.63
CA SER A 289 25.19 -1.93 -26.26
C SER A 289 24.02 -1.21 -25.58
N VAL A 290 23.89 0.10 -25.81
CA VAL A 290 22.76 0.90 -25.28
C VAL A 290 21.44 0.56 -25.99
N ALA A 291 21.47 0.28 -27.29
CA ALA A 291 20.28 -0.15 -28.04
C ALA A 291 19.75 -1.52 -27.55
N VAL A 292 20.67 -2.46 -27.26
CA VAL A 292 20.33 -3.77 -26.68
C VAL A 292 19.68 -3.63 -25.30
N MET A 293 20.20 -2.77 -24.43
CA MET A 293 19.60 -2.50 -23.11
C MET A 293 18.14 -2.02 -23.22
N THR A 294 17.80 -1.27 -24.26
CA THR A 294 16.41 -0.82 -24.50
C THR A 294 15.48 -1.99 -24.82
N SER A 295 15.95 -2.93 -25.63
CA SER A 295 15.17 -4.13 -25.92
C SER A 295 14.87 -4.96 -24.68
N GLU A 296 15.81 -5.03 -23.75
CA GLU A 296 15.63 -5.68 -22.44
C GLU A 296 14.64 -4.90 -21.56
N ALA A 297 14.82 -3.58 -21.47
CA ALA A 297 13.98 -2.69 -20.67
C ALA A 297 12.48 -2.78 -21.05
N VAL A 298 12.18 -2.80 -22.36
CA VAL A 298 10.80 -2.91 -22.86
C VAL A 298 10.18 -4.28 -22.54
N ALA A 299 10.96 -5.34 -22.46
CA ALA A 299 10.47 -6.68 -22.15
C ALA A 299 9.85 -6.83 -20.75
N HIS A 300 10.23 -5.97 -19.81
CA HIS A 300 9.69 -5.98 -18.44
C HIS A 300 8.34 -5.24 -18.31
N ILE A 301 7.90 -4.49 -19.32
CA ILE A 301 6.65 -3.73 -19.33
C ILE A 301 5.43 -4.57 -18.94
N PRO A 302 5.22 -5.84 -19.42
CA PRO A 302 4.05 -6.62 -19.05
C PRO A 302 3.96 -6.91 -17.54
N GLY A 303 5.10 -7.07 -16.87
CA GLY A 303 5.15 -7.23 -15.41
C GLY A 303 4.69 -5.97 -14.67
N TYR A 304 5.07 -4.81 -15.16
CA TYR A 304 4.67 -3.52 -14.57
C TYR A 304 3.22 -3.14 -14.89
N GLU A 305 2.69 -3.55 -16.04
CA GLU A 305 1.31 -3.26 -16.45
C GLU A 305 0.29 -3.78 -15.44
N VAL A 306 0.51 -4.96 -14.86
CA VAL A 306 -0.35 -5.52 -13.83
C VAL A 306 -0.35 -4.63 -12.58
N SER A 307 0.84 -4.18 -12.13
CA SER A 307 0.96 -3.26 -11.00
C SER A 307 0.30 -1.91 -11.25
N ILE A 308 0.48 -1.36 -12.48
CA ILE A 308 -0.19 -0.11 -12.89
C ILE A 308 -1.72 -0.24 -12.81
N ASN A 309 -2.27 -1.35 -13.31
CA ASN A 309 -3.72 -1.55 -13.34
C ASN A 309 -4.29 -1.68 -11.92
N ARG A 310 -3.63 -2.43 -11.03
CA ARG A 310 -4.05 -2.55 -9.62
C ARG A 310 -4.03 -1.21 -8.89
N VAL A 311 -2.96 -0.44 -9.04
CA VAL A 311 -2.88 0.91 -8.44
C VAL A 311 -3.94 1.84 -9.04
N LYS A 312 -4.24 1.74 -10.33
CA LYS A 312 -5.30 2.53 -10.97
C LYS A 312 -6.69 2.15 -10.49
N GLU A 313 -6.99 0.85 -10.38
CA GLU A 313 -8.26 0.36 -9.84
C GLU A 313 -8.46 0.85 -8.40
N PHE A 314 -7.39 0.81 -7.61
CA PHE A 314 -7.40 1.33 -6.26
C PHE A 314 -7.68 2.85 -6.21
N TYR A 315 -7.03 3.63 -7.07
CA TYR A 315 -7.28 5.08 -7.15
C TYR A 315 -8.65 5.45 -7.75
N ALA A 316 -9.27 4.57 -8.54
CA ALA A 316 -10.61 4.82 -9.08
C ALA A 316 -11.70 4.82 -7.98
N GLN A 317 -11.40 4.26 -6.82
CA GLN A 317 -12.29 4.25 -5.66
C GLN A 317 -12.25 5.55 -4.84
N GLU A 318 -11.34 6.49 -5.18
CA GLU A 318 -11.24 7.81 -4.53
C GLU A 318 -12.43 8.72 -4.89
N ASP A 319 -13.02 8.56 -6.08
CA ASP A 319 -14.06 9.46 -6.59
C ASP A 319 -15.48 9.17 -6.06
N ASP A 320 -15.71 8.04 -5.36
CA ASP A 320 -17.06 7.58 -5.03
C ASP A 320 -17.58 8.03 -3.66
N GLU A 321 -16.76 8.60 -2.76
CA GLU A 321 -17.21 8.94 -1.41
C GLU A 321 -16.68 10.30 -0.90
N GLN A 322 -17.06 11.41 -1.51
CA GLN A 322 -17.14 12.67 -0.79
C GLN A 322 -18.44 12.67 0.01
N ILE A 323 -18.38 12.20 1.26
CA ILE A 323 -19.50 12.32 2.19
C ILE A 323 -19.60 13.80 2.55
N GLU A 324 -20.58 14.50 2.01
CA GLU A 324 -20.93 15.83 2.50
C GLU A 324 -21.41 15.67 3.94
N VAL A 325 -20.68 16.24 4.88
CA VAL A 325 -21.11 16.39 6.27
C VAL A 325 -22.31 17.34 6.24
N THR A 326 -23.52 16.78 6.28
CA THR A 326 -24.74 17.57 6.36
C THR A 326 -25.10 17.76 7.82
N ASP A 327 -25.20 19.01 8.24
CA ASP A 327 -25.77 19.37 9.53
C ASP A 327 -27.20 18.86 9.61
N ALA A 328 -27.51 18.17 10.67
CA ALA A 328 -28.84 17.65 11.02
C ALA A 328 -29.11 18.06 12.47
N LYS A 329 -30.35 17.99 12.93
CA LYS A 329 -30.64 18.27 14.34
C LYS A 329 -31.32 17.08 14.98
N ASN A 330 -30.81 16.69 16.14
CA ASN A 330 -31.48 15.75 17.02
C ASN A 330 -32.79 16.36 17.57
N SER A 331 -33.70 15.51 18.00
CA SER A 331 -34.85 15.97 18.79
C SER A 331 -34.36 16.54 20.11
N ASP A 332 -35.10 17.50 20.68
CA ASP A 332 -34.68 18.23 21.88
C ASP A 332 -34.21 17.30 23.03
N GLY A 333 -32.95 17.49 23.45
CA GLY A 333 -32.32 16.74 24.54
C GLY A 333 -31.77 15.37 24.17
N ASN A 334 -31.93 14.91 22.94
CA ASN A 334 -31.33 13.64 22.48
C ASN A 334 -29.92 13.87 21.92
N ILE A 335 -29.09 12.84 22.06
CA ILE A 335 -27.75 12.78 21.47
C ILE A 335 -27.70 11.82 20.28
N ILE A 336 -28.64 10.85 20.28
CA ILE A 336 -28.84 9.88 19.19
C ILE A 336 -30.32 9.82 18.85
N ASP A 337 -30.67 9.99 17.57
CA ASP A 337 -32.00 9.76 17.03
C ASP A 337 -31.89 8.82 15.83
N VAL A 338 -32.63 7.72 15.90
CA VAL A 338 -32.76 6.73 14.82
C VAL A 338 -34.24 6.57 14.49
N LYS A 339 -34.62 6.77 13.20
CA LYS A 339 -36.00 6.68 12.74
C LYS A 339 -36.12 5.73 11.56
N ASN A 340 -36.99 4.71 11.71
CA ASN A 340 -37.33 3.74 10.66
C ASN A 340 -36.12 3.10 9.97
N LEU A 341 -35.09 2.78 10.75
CA LEU A 341 -33.83 2.25 10.24
C LEU A 341 -33.99 0.83 9.72
N THR A 342 -33.73 0.65 8.42
CA THR A 342 -33.65 -0.68 7.79
C THR A 342 -32.29 -0.83 7.12
N PHE A 343 -31.61 -1.96 7.37
CA PHE A 343 -30.28 -2.23 6.87
C PHE A 343 -30.07 -3.68 6.44
N GLU A 344 -29.39 -3.85 5.29
CA GLU A 344 -29.02 -5.14 4.70
C GLU A 344 -27.54 -5.13 4.32
N TYR A 345 -26.78 -6.20 4.65
CA TYR A 345 -25.41 -6.37 4.14
C TYR A 345 -25.39 -6.82 2.68
N GLU A 346 -26.39 -7.61 2.31
CA GLU A 346 -26.62 -8.15 0.97
C GLU A 346 -28.10 -8.00 0.66
N LYS A 347 -28.43 -7.66 -0.58
CA LYS A 347 -29.84 -7.48 -0.98
C LYS A 347 -30.68 -8.71 -0.65
N GLY A 348 -31.75 -8.51 0.11
CA GLY A 348 -32.69 -9.56 0.52
C GLY A 348 -32.36 -10.26 1.84
N LYS A 349 -31.34 -9.81 2.57
CA LYS A 349 -31.03 -10.31 3.92
C LYS A 349 -31.02 -9.15 4.92
N THR A 350 -32.22 -8.76 5.34
CA THR A 350 -32.44 -7.67 6.30
C THR A 350 -31.90 -8.07 7.68
N ILE A 351 -31.10 -7.19 8.26
CA ILE A 351 -30.49 -7.35 9.59
C ILE A 351 -31.16 -6.46 10.63
N LEU A 352 -31.46 -5.21 10.26
CA LEU A 352 -32.28 -4.29 11.07
C LEU A 352 -33.50 -3.94 10.25
N ASN A 353 -34.68 -4.00 10.87
CA ASN A 353 -35.95 -3.83 10.22
C ASN A 353 -36.79 -2.76 10.94
N ASN A 354 -36.98 -1.61 10.28
CA ASN A 354 -37.80 -0.50 10.78
C ASN A 354 -37.50 -0.10 12.25
N LEU A 355 -36.24 -0.15 12.65
CA LEU A 355 -35.81 0.13 14.02
C LEU A 355 -35.83 1.64 14.29
N SER A 356 -36.50 2.05 15.36
CA SER A 356 -36.54 3.45 15.81
C SER A 356 -36.19 3.52 17.29
N LEU A 357 -35.20 4.36 17.64
CA LEU A 357 -34.78 4.60 19.02
C LEU A 357 -34.24 6.02 19.17
N SER A 358 -34.33 6.56 20.38
CA SER A 358 -33.72 7.82 20.76
C SER A 358 -32.99 7.66 22.09
N ILE A 359 -31.86 8.32 22.24
CA ILE A 359 -31.04 8.29 23.47
C ILE A 359 -30.78 9.74 23.88
N LYS A 360 -31.10 10.05 25.15
CA LYS A 360 -30.90 11.39 25.72
C LYS A 360 -29.45 11.63 26.10
N LYS A 361 -29.05 12.89 26.10
CA LYS A 361 -27.73 13.28 26.61
C LYS A 361 -27.59 12.89 28.09
N GLY A 362 -26.49 12.21 28.45
CA GLY A 362 -26.21 11.69 29.79
C GLY A 362 -26.91 10.37 30.14
N GLU A 363 -27.78 9.82 29.25
CA GLU A 363 -28.46 8.55 29.47
C GLU A 363 -27.50 7.36 29.25
N LYS A 364 -27.61 6.34 30.08
CA LYS A 364 -26.86 5.09 29.99
C LYS A 364 -27.81 3.99 29.51
N VAL A 365 -27.62 3.56 28.28
CA VAL A 365 -28.50 2.60 27.61
C VAL A 365 -27.76 1.32 27.30
N ALA A 366 -28.32 0.18 27.78
CA ALA A 366 -27.87 -1.14 27.34
C ALA A 366 -28.69 -1.64 26.17
N ILE A 367 -28.01 -2.13 25.14
CA ILE A 367 -28.63 -2.79 23.99
C ILE A 367 -28.34 -4.28 24.06
N LEU A 368 -29.37 -5.05 24.36
CA LEU A 368 -29.33 -6.50 24.53
C LEU A 368 -29.87 -7.24 23.33
N GLY A 369 -29.50 -8.50 23.19
CA GLY A 369 -30.04 -9.40 22.16
C GLY A 369 -29.10 -10.55 21.84
N ARG A 370 -29.59 -11.55 21.13
CA ARG A 370 -28.77 -12.72 20.74
C ARG A 370 -27.61 -12.32 19.83
N SER A 371 -26.56 -13.16 19.80
CA SER A 371 -25.48 -12.97 18.84
C SER A 371 -26.00 -13.01 17.40
N GLY A 372 -25.56 -12.09 16.56
CA GLY A 372 -25.98 -12.00 15.14
C GLY A 372 -27.28 -11.24 14.88
N VAL A 373 -27.98 -10.68 15.90
CA VAL A 373 -29.25 -9.96 15.72
C VAL A 373 -29.10 -8.53 15.15
N GLY A 374 -27.86 -8.03 15.00
CA GLY A 374 -27.62 -6.70 14.43
C GLY A 374 -27.09 -5.65 15.41
N LYS A 375 -26.79 -5.98 16.68
CA LYS A 375 -26.26 -5.02 17.69
C LYS A 375 -25.00 -4.30 17.24
N SER A 376 -23.94 -5.04 16.88
CA SER A 376 -22.69 -4.45 16.38
C SER A 376 -22.86 -3.79 14.99
N THR A 377 -23.90 -4.17 14.24
CA THR A 377 -24.29 -3.48 13.01
C THR A 377 -24.84 -2.10 13.34
N LEU A 378 -25.66 -1.98 14.38
CA LEU A 378 -26.19 -0.69 14.82
C LEU A 378 -25.03 0.25 15.25
N VAL A 379 -24.02 -0.23 16.02
CA VAL A 379 -22.82 0.58 16.34
C VAL A 379 -22.12 1.07 15.08
N LYS A 380 -21.93 0.20 14.09
CA LYS A 380 -21.28 0.58 12.83
C LYS A 380 -22.07 1.60 12.02
N LEU A 381 -23.40 1.61 12.13
CA LEU A 381 -24.27 2.62 11.54
C LEU A 381 -24.20 3.94 12.32
N LEU A 382 -24.23 3.89 13.66
CA LEU A 382 -24.08 5.07 14.52
C LEU A 382 -22.70 5.73 14.39
N THR A 383 -21.67 4.98 14.01
CA THR A 383 -20.31 5.49 13.77
C THR A 383 -20.05 5.86 12.30
N GLY A 384 -21.06 5.80 11.43
CA GLY A 384 -20.89 6.12 10.02
C GLY A 384 -20.09 5.10 9.19
N THR A 385 -19.72 3.95 9.77
CA THR A 385 -19.01 2.88 9.05
C THR A 385 -19.83 2.35 7.85
N TYR A 386 -21.15 2.33 7.97
CA TYR A 386 -22.08 2.04 6.88
C TYR A 386 -22.99 3.23 6.68
N THR A 387 -23.10 3.69 5.43
CA THR A 387 -23.87 4.87 5.03
C THR A 387 -25.05 4.52 4.11
N ASP A 388 -25.08 3.29 3.56
CA ASP A 388 -26.15 2.81 2.69
C ASP A 388 -27.21 2.08 3.53
N TYR A 389 -28.20 2.85 4.04
CA TYR A 389 -29.34 2.37 4.84
C TYR A 389 -30.59 3.16 4.49
N GLN A 390 -31.77 2.59 4.82
CA GLN A 390 -33.04 3.28 4.74
C GLN A 390 -33.41 3.83 6.12
N GLY A 391 -34.06 5.02 6.15
CA GLY A 391 -34.41 5.71 7.38
C GLY A 391 -33.49 6.89 7.67
N GLU A 392 -33.48 7.34 8.91
CA GLU A 392 -32.68 8.49 9.36
C GLU A 392 -31.88 8.14 10.61
N ILE A 393 -30.60 8.52 10.64
CA ILE A 393 -29.73 8.44 11.83
C ILE A 393 -29.11 9.81 12.03
N ILE A 394 -29.25 10.37 13.23
CA ILE A 394 -28.63 11.60 13.66
C ILE A 394 -27.87 11.31 14.96
N VAL A 395 -26.60 11.68 15.03
CA VAL A 395 -25.74 11.53 16.19
C VAL A 395 -25.01 12.86 16.42
N LEU A 396 -25.12 13.43 17.63
CA LEU A 396 -24.48 14.71 17.96
C LEU A 396 -24.84 15.84 16.96
N ASP A 397 -26.12 15.96 16.60
CA ASP A 397 -26.67 16.92 15.63
C ASP A 397 -26.09 16.82 14.20
N LYS A 398 -25.55 15.67 13.84
CA LYS A 398 -24.95 15.40 12.52
C LYS A 398 -25.37 14.04 11.99
N LYS A 399 -25.32 13.85 10.68
CA LYS A 399 -25.30 12.51 10.11
C LYS A 399 -23.99 11.80 10.48
N PRO A 400 -24.03 10.54 10.94
CA PRO A 400 -22.82 9.87 11.38
C PRO A 400 -21.83 9.67 10.22
N THR A 401 -20.55 9.99 10.50
CA THR A 401 -19.42 9.77 9.59
C THR A 401 -18.27 9.10 10.35
N GLU A 402 -17.42 8.35 9.65
CA GLU A 402 -16.26 7.70 10.29
C GLU A 402 -15.31 8.71 10.97
N THR A 403 -15.28 9.95 10.50
CA THR A 403 -14.44 11.03 11.04
C THR A 403 -14.86 11.47 12.44
N MET A 404 -16.08 11.16 12.90
CA MET A 404 -16.54 11.45 14.27
C MET A 404 -15.90 10.53 15.32
N LEU A 405 -15.40 9.36 14.90
CA LEU A 405 -14.70 8.45 15.81
C LEU A 405 -13.37 9.04 16.25
N GLY A 406 -13.13 9.00 17.55
CA GLY A 406 -11.92 9.55 18.18
C GLY A 406 -11.94 11.08 18.32
N THR A 407 -12.83 11.81 17.65
CA THR A 407 -12.98 13.27 17.79
C THR A 407 -14.23 13.64 18.60
N GLU A 408 -15.36 13.01 18.35
CA GLU A 408 -16.66 13.30 18.96
C GLU A 408 -17.25 12.06 19.65
N ILE A 409 -16.92 10.87 19.18
CA ILE A 409 -17.40 9.58 19.69
C ILE A 409 -16.23 8.72 20.15
N SER A 410 -16.26 8.23 21.37
CA SER A 410 -15.35 7.21 21.86
C SER A 410 -15.94 5.82 21.63
N LEU A 411 -15.15 4.90 21.06
CA LEU A 411 -15.57 3.52 20.82
C LEU A 411 -14.60 2.53 21.47
N LEU A 412 -15.13 1.66 22.34
CA LEU A 412 -14.41 0.51 22.86
C LEU A 412 -14.92 -0.76 22.18
N ASN A 413 -14.12 -1.31 21.29
CA ASN A 413 -14.45 -2.52 20.53
C ASN A 413 -14.29 -3.79 21.35
N GLN A 414 -14.98 -4.84 20.94
CA GLN A 414 -14.89 -6.20 21.49
C GLN A 414 -13.43 -6.73 21.54
N LYS A 415 -12.65 -6.48 20.47
CA LYS A 415 -11.24 -6.85 20.35
C LYS A 415 -10.42 -5.60 20.00
N PRO A 416 -10.00 -4.82 20.99
CA PRO A 416 -9.23 -3.62 20.73
C PRO A 416 -7.85 -3.99 20.15
N TYR A 417 -7.41 -3.20 19.18
CA TYR A 417 -6.07 -3.32 18.63
C TYR A 417 -5.12 -2.42 19.44
N LEU A 418 -4.07 -3.01 19.96
CA LEU A 418 -2.94 -2.28 20.57
C LEU A 418 -1.74 -2.40 19.63
N PHE A 419 -1.09 -1.29 19.38
CA PHE A 419 0.06 -1.22 18.48
C PHE A 419 1.33 -1.70 19.18
N ASP A 420 2.27 -2.24 18.41
CA ASP A 420 3.61 -2.65 18.88
C ASP A 420 4.46 -1.41 19.21
N MET A 421 4.15 -0.80 20.32
CA MET A 421 4.80 0.37 20.90
C MET A 421 4.54 0.38 22.42
N THR A 422 5.05 1.36 23.14
CA THR A 422 4.83 1.47 24.59
C THR A 422 3.37 1.77 24.94
N ILE A 423 2.96 1.53 26.21
CA ILE A 423 1.63 1.91 26.68
C ILE A 423 1.43 3.42 26.52
N ARG A 424 2.43 4.24 26.89
CA ARG A 424 2.43 5.69 26.70
C ARG A 424 2.13 6.09 25.25
N GLU A 425 2.86 5.52 24.31
CA GLU A 425 2.67 5.81 22.88
C GLU A 425 1.30 5.38 22.38
N ASN A 426 0.77 4.22 22.83
CA ASN A 426 -0.59 3.79 22.53
C ASN A 426 -1.67 4.77 23.02
N LEU A 427 -1.47 5.41 24.18
CA LEU A 427 -2.39 6.42 24.71
C LEU A 427 -2.24 7.76 23.96
N LYS A 428 -1.01 8.18 23.66
CA LYS A 428 -0.73 9.41 22.88
C LYS A 428 -1.38 9.41 21.51
N LEU A 429 -1.57 8.25 20.86
CA LEU A 429 -2.22 8.15 19.55
C LEU A 429 -3.55 8.89 19.46
N SER A 430 -4.34 8.87 20.51
CA SER A 430 -5.65 9.53 20.56
C SER A 430 -5.56 11.06 20.69
N LEU A 431 -4.36 11.62 20.92
CA LEU A 431 -4.13 13.06 21.13
C LEU A 431 -3.30 13.71 20.01
N LEU A 432 -2.83 12.95 19.01
CA LEU A 432 -1.88 13.42 18.00
C LEU A 432 -2.35 14.66 17.21
N ASP A 433 -3.65 14.79 16.96
CA ASP A 433 -4.22 15.91 16.17
C ASP A 433 -5.06 16.87 17.02
N SER A 434 -5.00 16.78 18.36
CA SER A 434 -5.83 17.59 19.26
C SER A 434 -5.34 19.02 19.45
N GLY A 435 -4.14 19.37 18.96
CA GLY A 435 -3.53 20.69 19.14
C GLY A 435 -3.15 21.02 20.59
N ILE A 436 -3.08 20.01 21.47
CA ILE A 436 -2.78 20.13 22.91
C ILE A 436 -1.27 20.23 23.09
N GLU A 437 -0.82 21.08 24.02
CA GLU A 437 0.59 21.21 24.38
C GLU A 437 1.12 19.93 25.09
N GLU A 438 2.42 19.66 24.96
CA GLU A 438 3.02 18.39 25.41
C GLU A 438 2.90 18.16 26.92
N ASP A 439 2.91 19.24 27.70
CA ASP A 439 2.72 19.17 29.17
C ASP A 439 1.30 18.75 29.54
N GLU A 440 0.28 19.21 28.83
CA GLU A 440 -1.11 18.81 29.03
C GLU A 440 -1.38 17.36 28.61
N ILE A 441 -0.60 16.82 27.67
CA ILE A 441 -0.70 15.42 27.22
C ILE A 441 -0.38 14.47 28.37
N GLU A 442 0.69 14.73 29.14
CA GLU A 442 1.08 13.88 30.27
C GLU A 442 0.01 13.90 31.38
N ASP A 443 -0.59 15.05 31.66
CA ASP A 443 -1.66 15.17 32.65
C ASP A 443 -2.89 14.34 32.24
N LYS A 444 -3.31 14.41 30.98
CA LYS A 444 -4.41 13.61 30.44
C LYS A 444 -4.11 12.12 30.44
N ILE A 445 -2.88 11.73 30.15
CA ILE A 445 -2.44 10.33 30.23
C ILE A 445 -2.59 9.84 31.68
N ASN A 446 -2.06 10.58 32.64
CA ASN A 446 -2.11 10.20 34.06
C ASN A 446 -3.56 10.11 34.57
N GLU A 447 -4.41 11.07 34.19
CA GLU A 447 -5.84 11.04 34.50
C GLU A 447 -6.53 9.80 33.91
N SER A 448 -6.24 9.46 32.65
CA SER A 448 -6.82 8.28 32.01
C SER A 448 -6.36 6.96 32.62
N LEU A 449 -5.10 6.89 33.04
CA LEU A 449 -4.53 5.72 33.76
C LEU A 449 -5.19 5.51 35.13
N GLU A 450 -5.45 6.59 35.85
CA GLU A 450 -6.15 6.53 37.13
C GLU A 450 -7.60 6.08 36.93
N LYS A 451 -8.33 6.73 36.02
CA LYS A 451 -9.72 6.40 35.66
C LYS A 451 -9.90 4.96 35.16
N SER A 452 -8.90 4.39 34.50
CA SER A 452 -8.92 3.00 34.01
C SER A 452 -8.37 1.98 35.01
N GLN A 453 -7.97 2.41 36.21
CA GLN A 453 -7.37 1.57 37.24
C GLN A 453 -6.14 0.78 36.78
N LEU A 454 -5.32 1.38 35.93
CA LEU A 454 -4.09 0.78 35.41
C LEU A 454 -2.89 0.94 36.35
N SER A 455 -2.97 1.76 37.40
CA SER A 455 -1.86 2.08 38.31
C SER A 455 -1.22 0.83 38.95
N LYS A 456 -2.01 -0.17 39.32
CA LYS A 456 -1.50 -1.43 39.87
C LYS A 456 -0.73 -2.25 38.84
N LEU A 457 -1.24 -2.30 37.59
CA LEU A 457 -0.57 -2.98 36.49
C LEU A 457 0.77 -2.32 36.21
N LEU A 458 0.79 -1.00 36.07
CA LEU A 458 2.02 -0.24 35.77
C LEU A 458 3.10 -0.42 36.85
N GLN A 459 2.72 -0.49 38.12
CA GLN A 459 3.65 -0.76 39.23
C GLN A 459 4.24 -2.17 39.18
N SER A 460 3.57 -3.13 38.58
CA SER A 460 4.05 -4.51 38.43
C SER A 460 4.97 -4.69 37.21
N LEU A 461 5.02 -3.72 36.30
CA LEU A 461 5.81 -3.78 35.07
C LEU A 461 7.21 -3.16 35.30
N PRO A 462 8.29 -3.77 34.73
CA PRO A 462 9.66 -3.28 34.90
C PRO A 462 9.86 -1.83 34.45
N ASP A 463 9.24 -1.46 33.32
CA ASP A 463 9.37 -0.14 32.71
C ASP A 463 8.11 0.72 32.89
N GLY A 464 7.19 0.33 33.76
CA GLY A 464 5.94 1.04 34.02
C GLY A 464 5.15 1.34 32.75
N ILE A 465 4.79 2.61 32.54
CA ILE A 465 4.03 3.06 31.36
C ILE A 465 4.84 2.96 30.05
N ASP A 466 6.17 2.93 30.11
CA ASP A 466 7.05 2.80 28.95
C ASP A 466 7.30 1.34 28.55
N THR A 467 6.56 0.41 29.16
CA THR A 467 6.56 -1.00 28.78
C THR A 467 5.98 -1.20 27.40
N ASN A 468 6.71 -1.94 26.53
CA ASN A 468 6.25 -2.29 25.18
C ASN A 468 5.09 -3.29 25.24
N VAL A 469 4.04 -3.03 24.46
CA VAL A 469 2.79 -3.80 24.41
C VAL A 469 2.92 -5.05 23.56
N PHE A 470 3.85 -5.07 22.61
CA PHE A 470 4.01 -6.03 21.51
C PHE A 470 2.78 -6.10 20.59
N GLU A 471 2.93 -6.81 19.49
CA GLU A 471 1.88 -6.90 18.48
C GLU A 471 0.56 -7.42 19.06
N THR A 472 -0.52 -6.69 18.82
CA THR A 472 -1.89 -6.98 19.32
C THR A 472 -2.03 -7.06 20.85
N GLY A 473 -1.06 -6.59 21.61
CA GLY A 473 -1.08 -6.66 23.07
C GLY A 473 -0.84 -8.06 23.63
N SER A 474 -0.08 -8.89 22.92
CA SER A 474 0.15 -10.30 23.28
C SER A 474 0.80 -10.50 24.65
N ARG A 475 1.45 -9.46 25.18
CA ARG A 475 2.05 -9.45 26.52
C ARG A 475 1.02 -9.46 27.64
N PHE A 476 -0.18 -8.90 27.40
CA PHE A 476 -1.18 -8.63 28.42
C PHE A 476 -2.35 -9.62 28.38
N SER A 477 -2.96 -9.86 29.55
CA SER A 477 -4.22 -10.60 29.68
C SER A 477 -5.36 -9.87 28.92
N GLY A 478 -6.48 -10.55 28.69
CA GLY A 478 -7.66 -9.96 28.05
C GLY A 478 -8.14 -8.69 28.76
N GLY A 479 -8.28 -8.75 30.09
CA GLY A 479 -8.73 -7.63 30.89
C GLY A 479 -7.76 -6.45 30.90
N GLU A 480 -6.45 -6.71 30.98
CA GLU A 480 -5.42 -5.67 30.89
C GLU A 480 -5.43 -4.97 29.54
N ARG A 481 -5.55 -5.72 28.44
CA ARG A 481 -5.72 -5.13 27.09
C ARG A 481 -6.95 -4.24 27.01
N GLN A 482 -8.08 -4.69 27.54
CA GLN A 482 -9.32 -3.91 27.58
C GLN A 482 -9.16 -2.63 28.42
N ARG A 483 -8.50 -2.69 29.59
CA ARG A 483 -8.23 -1.50 30.42
C ARG A 483 -7.32 -0.49 29.70
N ILE A 484 -6.28 -0.96 29.01
CA ILE A 484 -5.41 -0.06 28.19
C ILE A 484 -6.21 0.58 27.06
N ALA A 485 -7.06 -0.19 26.38
CA ALA A 485 -7.91 0.32 25.32
C ALA A 485 -8.98 1.28 25.85
N PHE A 486 -9.53 1.01 27.03
CA PHE A 486 -10.46 1.91 27.71
C PHE A 486 -9.77 3.23 28.08
N ALA A 487 -8.57 3.19 28.68
CA ALA A 487 -7.78 4.39 28.96
C ALA A 487 -7.61 5.25 27.69
N ARG A 488 -7.28 4.61 26.55
CA ARG A 488 -7.15 5.29 25.25
C ARG A 488 -8.48 5.89 24.77
N SER A 489 -9.62 5.25 25.03
CA SER A 489 -10.92 5.72 24.58
C SER A 489 -11.47 6.90 25.38
N ILE A 490 -11.09 7.02 26.67
CA ILE A 490 -11.58 8.10 27.54
C ILE A 490 -10.67 9.33 27.58
N ILE A 491 -9.44 9.22 27.07
CA ILE A 491 -8.44 10.29 27.16
C ILE A 491 -8.88 11.57 26.42
N GLN A 492 -9.70 11.46 25.37
CA GLN A 492 -10.25 12.58 24.61
C GLN A 492 -11.46 13.25 25.26
N ASN A 493 -12.01 12.62 26.29
CA ASN A 493 -13.14 13.12 27.07
C ASN A 493 -14.43 13.40 26.25
N ASN A 494 -14.71 12.61 25.21
CA ASN A 494 -15.91 12.72 24.37
C ASN A 494 -17.20 12.48 25.18
N GLU A 495 -18.30 13.13 24.77
CA GLU A 495 -19.60 13.02 25.46
C GLU A 495 -20.30 11.68 25.24
N LEU A 496 -20.04 11.03 24.09
CA LEU A 496 -20.65 9.76 23.71
C LEU A 496 -19.61 8.62 23.75
N LEU A 497 -19.89 7.61 24.58
CA LEU A 497 -19.09 6.40 24.69
C LEU A 497 -19.89 5.19 24.22
N LEU A 498 -19.44 4.56 23.16
CA LEU A 498 -19.98 3.32 22.61
C LEU A 498 -19.14 2.13 23.08
N LEU A 499 -19.76 1.13 23.66
CA LEU A 499 -19.12 -0.10 24.17
C LEU A 499 -19.68 -1.31 23.40
N ASP A 500 -18.87 -1.94 22.55
CA ASP A 500 -19.28 -3.12 21.78
C ASP A 500 -18.69 -4.39 22.41
N GLU A 501 -19.46 -5.02 23.30
CA GLU A 501 -19.10 -6.25 24.04
C GLU A 501 -17.69 -6.21 24.65
N PRO A 502 -17.32 -5.19 25.47
CA PRO A 502 -15.95 -4.96 25.92
C PRO A 502 -15.41 -6.04 26.86
N THR A 503 -16.26 -6.94 27.36
CA THR A 503 -15.92 -7.93 28.38
C THR A 503 -15.84 -9.35 27.85
N VAL A 504 -16.03 -9.56 26.56
CA VAL A 504 -16.03 -10.90 25.96
C VAL A 504 -14.70 -11.62 26.21
N GLY A 505 -14.79 -12.82 26.78
CA GLY A 505 -13.64 -13.68 27.05
C GLY A 505 -12.91 -13.35 28.37
N LEU A 506 -13.51 -12.51 29.22
CA LEU A 506 -13.04 -12.27 30.58
C LEU A 506 -13.74 -13.22 31.55
N ASP A 507 -13.06 -13.51 32.66
CA ASP A 507 -13.70 -14.19 33.80
C ASP A 507 -14.68 -13.25 34.53
N PRO A 508 -15.71 -13.75 35.22
CA PRO A 508 -16.76 -12.93 35.81
C PRO A 508 -16.27 -11.84 36.78
N LYS A 509 -15.17 -12.09 37.49
CA LYS A 509 -14.61 -11.12 38.44
C LYS A 509 -13.95 -9.96 37.67
N THR A 510 -13.11 -10.27 36.71
CA THR A 510 -12.44 -9.26 35.83
C THR A 510 -13.46 -8.47 35.04
N GLU A 511 -14.53 -9.10 34.54
CA GLU A 511 -15.64 -8.45 33.86
C GLU A 511 -16.31 -7.41 34.76
N HIS A 512 -16.74 -7.81 35.98
CA HIS A 512 -17.39 -6.91 36.91
C HIS A 512 -16.49 -5.73 37.32
N GLU A 513 -15.21 -5.98 37.60
CA GLU A 513 -14.24 -4.93 37.92
C GLU A 513 -14.04 -3.95 36.79
N LEU A 514 -13.97 -4.42 35.52
CA LEU A 514 -13.84 -3.57 34.35
C LEU A 514 -15.08 -2.73 34.11
N LEU A 515 -16.28 -3.33 34.14
CA LEU A 515 -17.55 -2.61 33.93
C LEU A 515 -17.76 -1.56 35.04
N THR A 516 -17.54 -1.90 36.29
CA THR A 516 -17.60 -0.94 37.41
C THR A 516 -16.65 0.23 37.16
N THR A 517 -15.42 -0.04 36.74
CA THR A 517 -14.44 1.01 36.40
C THR A 517 -14.94 1.91 35.28
N ILE A 518 -15.48 1.33 34.19
CA ILE A 518 -16.01 2.08 33.03
C ILE A 518 -17.17 2.98 33.48
N PHE A 519 -18.16 2.45 34.20
CA PHE A 519 -19.35 3.20 34.56
C PHE A 519 -19.08 4.28 35.61
N GLU A 520 -18.20 4.02 36.59
CA GLU A 520 -17.79 5.01 37.57
C GLU A 520 -16.97 6.16 36.97
N SER A 521 -16.07 5.83 36.07
CA SER A 521 -15.21 6.83 35.41
C SER A 521 -15.94 7.66 34.35
N SER A 522 -17.11 7.22 33.92
CA SER A 522 -17.88 7.84 32.81
C SER A 522 -19.30 8.28 33.28
N LYS A 523 -19.44 8.68 34.55
CA LYS A 523 -20.76 9.07 35.12
C LYS A 523 -21.43 10.21 34.36
N ASP A 524 -20.66 11.17 33.88
CA ASP A 524 -21.14 12.38 33.20
C ASP A 524 -21.32 12.19 31.69
N LYS A 525 -21.12 10.97 31.16
CA LYS A 525 -21.16 10.68 29.72
C LYS A 525 -22.42 9.93 29.35
N THR A 526 -22.84 10.08 28.07
CA THR A 526 -23.80 9.19 27.46
C THR A 526 -23.12 7.88 27.12
N ILE A 527 -23.69 6.76 27.56
CA ILE A 527 -23.12 5.42 27.33
C ILE A 527 -24.12 4.58 26.55
N VAL A 528 -23.68 3.99 25.45
CA VAL A 528 -24.40 2.94 24.74
C VAL A 528 -23.59 1.65 24.86
N TRP A 529 -24.08 0.73 25.68
CA TRP A 529 -23.43 -0.54 25.95
C TRP A 529 -24.11 -1.70 25.23
N ILE A 530 -23.42 -2.28 24.27
CA ILE A 530 -23.86 -3.51 23.60
C ILE A 530 -23.33 -4.70 24.39
N THR A 531 -24.25 -5.58 24.77
CA THR A 531 -23.90 -6.81 25.50
C THR A 531 -24.91 -7.91 25.22
N HIS A 532 -24.57 -9.12 25.58
CA HIS A 532 -25.47 -10.26 25.67
C HIS A 532 -25.57 -10.79 27.10
N HIS A 533 -24.80 -10.22 28.04
CA HIS A 533 -24.82 -10.49 29.46
C HIS A 533 -25.71 -9.48 30.20
N LEU A 534 -26.37 -9.95 31.26
CA LEU A 534 -27.21 -9.13 32.11
C LEU A 534 -26.51 -8.74 33.43
N ASN A 535 -25.28 -9.21 33.65
CA ASN A 535 -24.46 -8.79 34.78
C ASN A 535 -24.14 -7.30 34.67
N SER A 536 -24.23 -6.59 35.80
CA SER A 536 -24.01 -5.14 35.89
C SER A 536 -25.01 -4.27 35.11
N ILE A 537 -26.17 -4.82 34.72
CA ILE A 537 -27.19 -4.10 33.97
C ILE A 537 -27.88 -3.03 34.84
N GLU A 538 -27.80 -3.15 36.14
CA GLU A 538 -28.30 -2.18 37.13
C GLU A 538 -27.64 -0.81 37.08
N TYR A 539 -26.49 -0.72 36.47
CA TYR A 539 -25.84 0.59 36.18
C TYR A 539 -26.48 1.37 35.02
N MET A 540 -27.42 0.74 34.28
CA MET A 540 -28.05 1.35 33.11
C MET A 540 -29.40 1.97 33.50
N ASP A 541 -29.62 3.18 32.92
CA ASP A 541 -30.90 3.89 33.09
C ASP A 541 -32.01 3.24 32.26
N ARG A 542 -31.65 2.63 31.11
CA ARG A 542 -32.58 2.04 30.15
C ARG A 542 -32.00 0.82 29.48
N ILE A 543 -32.86 -0.14 29.19
CA ILE A 543 -32.53 -1.39 28.54
C ILE A 543 -33.38 -1.55 27.29
N ILE A 544 -32.74 -1.78 26.16
CA ILE A 544 -33.37 -2.05 24.87
C ILE A 544 -33.00 -3.48 24.44
N PHE A 545 -33.99 -4.32 24.21
CA PHE A 545 -33.77 -5.69 23.72
C PHE A 545 -34.13 -5.80 22.26
N ILE A 546 -33.15 -6.15 21.42
CA ILE A 546 -33.33 -6.34 19.97
C ILE A 546 -33.52 -7.82 19.66
N LYS A 547 -34.56 -8.11 18.91
CA LYS A 547 -34.86 -9.44 18.38
C LYS A 547 -35.31 -9.34 16.93
N ASP A 548 -34.76 -10.21 16.07
CA ASP A 548 -35.10 -10.29 14.63
C ASP A 548 -35.03 -8.93 13.90
N GLY A 549 -34.10 -8.04 14.36
CA GLY A 549 -33.86 -6.71 13.79
C GLY A 549 -34.81 -5.61 14.29
N GLU A 550 -35.71 -5.90 15.23
CA GLU A 550 -36.69 -4.96 15.80
C GLU A 550 -36.53 -4.85 17.32
N ILE A 551 -37.04 -3.78 17.93
CA ILE A 551 -37.06 -3.62 19.38
C ILE A 551 -38.20 -4.47 19.96
N GLU A 552 -37.85 -5.48 20.76
CA GLU A 552 -38.84 -6.34 21.45
C GLU A 552 -39.21 -5.81 22.84
N MET A 553 -38.23 -5.20 23.57
CA MET A 553 -38.44 -4.67 24.91
C MET A 553 -37.69 -3.35 25.06
N ASP A 554 -38.26 -2.42 25.79
CA ASP A 554 -37.69 -1.10 26.07
C ASP A 554 -38.21 -0.59 27.42
N GLY A 555 -37.32 -0.31 28.37
CA GLY A 555 -37.68 0.16 29.71
C GLY A 555 -36.52 0.09 30.70
N THR A 556 -36.76 0.49 31.96
CA THR A 556 -35.79 0.35 33.04
C THR A 556 -35.68 -1.11 33.51
N HIS A 557 -34.57 -1.46 34.17
CA HIS A 557 -34.40 -2.80 34.76
C HIS A 557 -35.58 -3.19 35.68
N SER A 558 -35.99 -2.29 36.55
CA SER A 558 -37.06 -2.53 37.51
C SER A 558 -38.42 -2.75 36.86
N GLU A 559 -38.73 -1.96 35.82
CA GLU A 559 -39.98 -2.11 35.04
C GLU A 559 -40.00 -3.43 34.28
N LEU A 560 -38.94 -3.75 33.55
CA LEU A 560 -38.83 -4.98 32.76
C LEU A 560 -38.84 -6.24 33.66
N TYR A 561 -38.18 -6.19 34.79
CA TYR A 561 -38.16 -7.31 35.74
C TYR A 561 -39.53 -7.57 36.38
N ALA A 562 -40.29 -6.49 36.63
CA ALA A 562 -41.64 -6.59 37.21
C ALA A 562 -42.71 -6.97 36.18
N THR A 563 -42.59 -6.55 34.94
CA THR A 563 -43.68 -6.65 33.93
C THR A 563 -43.43 -7.68 32.84
N ASN A 564 -42.18 -8.13 32.64
CA ASN A 564 -41.83 -9.00 31.54
C ASN A 564 -41.22 -10.33 31.99
N ASP A 565 -42.01 -11.39 31.99
CA ASP A 565 -41.62 -12.73 32.42
C ASP A 565 -40.40 -13.28 31.63
N LYS A 566 -40.26 -12.89 30.37
CA LYS A 566 -39.14 -13.32 29.53
C LYS A 566 -37.85 -12.65 29.99
N TYR A 567 -37.87 -11.33 30.23
CA TYR A 567 -36.73 -10.60 30.76
C TYR A 567 -36.32 -11.13 32.14
N LYS A 568 -37.26 -11.35 33.04
CA LYS A 568 -37.04 -11.91 34.35
C LYS A 568 -36.32 -13.27 34.29
N LYS A 569 -36.81 -14.19 33.44
CA LYS A 569 -36.16 -15.51 33.26
C LYS A 569 -34.74 -15.38 32.70
N LEU A 570 -34.49 -14.47 31.74
CA LEU A 570 -33.15 -14.24 31.20
C LEU A 570 -32.21 -13.69 32.28
N TYR A 571 -32.66 -12.72 33.08
CA TYR A 571 -31.88 -12.12 34.16
C TYR A 571 -31.56 -13.15 35.26
N ASP A 572 -32.56 -13.93 35.70
CA ASP A 572 -32.36 -14.94 36.73
C ASP A 572 -31.40 -16.06 36.26
N MET A 573 -31.44 -16.44 34.99
CA MET A 573 -30.53 -17.44 34.41
C MET A 573 -29.08 -16.93 34.33
N ASP A 574 -28.87 -15.68 33.96
CA ASP A 574 -27.52 -15.11 33.82
C ASP A 574 -26.86 -14.81 35.16
N ASN A 575 -27.65 -14.50 36.20
CA ASN A 575 -27.17 -14.25 37.59
C ASN A 575 -27.00 -15.52 38.44
N ILE A 576 -27.46 -16.68 37.99
CA ILE A 576 -27.25 -17.96 38.68
C ILE A 576 -25.93 -18.63 38.24
N ALA A 577 -25.36 -18.22 37.14
CA ALA A 577 -24.09 -18.70 36.59
C ALA A 577 -22.91 -17.87 37.10
#